data_7c23f457232b7ea33fe8fb373b09787d
#
_entry.id   7c23f457232b7ea33fe8fb373b09787d
#
_cell.length_a   1.000
_cell.length_b   1.000
_cell.length_c   1.000
_cell.angle_alpha   90.00
_cell.angle_beta   90.00
_cell.angle_gamma   90.00
#
_symmetry.space_group_name_H-M   'P 1'
#
loop_
_entity.id
_entity.type
_entity.pdbx_description
1 polymer ?
#
loop_
_entity_poly.entity_id
_entity_poly.type
_entity_poly.pdbx_seq_one_letter_code
_entity_poly.pdbx_strand_id
1 'polypeptide(L)'
;MEKNSMEFKRMLYELMNGTLDLETHPVPESRNVKNEFEEGGVCGELYKEVFEANRRICERFGVPEDKDVEIIISKLLQIGEYECMKMYDYGALFSKNSK
;
A
#
# COMPACT_ATOMS: atom_id res chain seq x y z
N MET A 1 -8.69 -13.56 14.83
CA MET A 1 -7.49 -12.72 14.64
C MET A 1 -7.56 -11.52 15.57
N GLU A 2 -6.54 -11.32 16.38
CA GLU A 2 -6.52 -10.20 17.30
C GLU A 2 -6.26 -8.88 16.56
N LYS A 3 -6.91 -7.81 17.01
CA LYS A 3 -6.87 -6.51 16.34
C LYS A 3 -5.48 -5.87 16.23
N ASN A 4 -4.59 -6.17 17.18
CA ASN A 4 -3.24 -5.58 17.14
C ASN A 4 -2.18 -6.57 16.69
N SER A 5 -2.59 -7.75 16.21
CA SER A 5 -1.63 -8.72 15.70
C SER A 5 -1.04 -8.26 14.37
N MET A 6 0.13 -8.75 14.05
CA MET A 6 0.76 -8.47 12.76
C MET A 6 -0.11 -8.97 11.61
N GLU A 7 -0.78 -10.12 11.79
CA GLU A 7 -1.68 -10.65 10.78
C GLU A 7 -2.84 -9.71 10.49
N PHE A 8 -3.44 -9.16 11.53
CA PHE A 8 -4.56 -8.25 11.38
C PHE A 8 -4.12 -6.96 10.68
N LYS A 9 -3.01 -6.38 11.11
CA LYS A 9 -2.49 -5.15 10.49
C LYS A 9 -2.14 -5.37 9.02
N ARG A 10 -1.53 -6.52 8.71
CA ARG A 10 -1.19 -6.86 7.33
C ARG A 10 -2.45 -7.01 6.48
N MET A 11 -3.48 -7.64 7.03
CA MET A 11 -4.76 -7.79 6.32
C MET A 11 -5.37 -6.44 5.99
N LEU A 12 -5.37 -5.50 6.95
CA LEU A 12 -5.86 -4.14 6.70
C LEU A 12 -5.03 -3.44 5.63
N TYR A 13 -3.70 -3.59 5.70
CA TYR A 13 -2.82 -2.99 4.71
C TYR A 13 -3.09 -3.55 3.31
N GLU A 14 -3.27 -4.86 3.20
CA GLU A 14 -3.55 -5.50 1.91
C GLU A 14 -4.91 -5.12 1.36
N LEU A 15 -5.90 -4.90 2.22
CA LEU A 15 -7.19 -4.36 1.78
C LEU A 15 -7.00 -2.94 1.23
N MET A 16 -6.25 -2.11 1.94
CA MET A 16 -6.07 -0.73 1.57
C MET A 16 -5.29 -0.58 0.26
N ASN A 17 -4.30 -1.43 0.02
CA ASN A 17 -3.52 -1.35 -1.21
C ASN A 17 -4.04 -2.25 -2.34
N GLY A 18 -5.13 -2.98 -2.10
CA GLY A 18 -5.78 -3.75 -3.14
C GLY A 18 -5.15 -5.09 -3.46
N THR A 19 -4.23 -5.59 -2.63
CA THR A 19 -3.56 -6.86 -2.90
C THR A 19 -4.25 -8.07 -2.27
N LEU A 20 -5.22 -7.85 -1.37
CA LEU A 20 -5.96 -8.97 -0.79
C LEU A 20 -7.03 -9.46 -1.77
N ASP A 21 -7.00 -10.76 -2.07
CA ASP A 21 -7.99 -11.37 -2.93
C ASP A 21 -9.25 -11.68 -2.12
N LEU A 22 -10.26 -10.82 -2.27
CA LEU A 22 -11.51 -10.95 -1.53
C LEU A 22 -12.39 -12.08 -2.04
N GLU A 23 -12.15 -12.57 -3.25
CA GLU A 23 -12.92 -13.70 -3.79
C GLU A 23 -12.57 -15.00 -3.07
N THR A 24 -11.27 -15.19 -2.78
CA THR A 24 -10.81 -16.40 -2.08
C THR A 24 -10.65 -16.19 -0.59
N HIS A 25 -10.49 -14.95 -0.14
CA HIS A 25 -10.29 -14.61 1.28
C HIS A 25 -11.21 -13.46 1.68
N PRO A 26 -12.54 -13.69 1.72
CA PRO A 26 -13.45 -12.62 2.12
C PRO A 26 -13.28 -12.31 3.61
N VAL A 27 -13.25 -11.02 3.92
CA VAL A 27 -13.13 -10.54 5.30
C VAL A 27 -14.14 -9.43 5.54
N PRO A 28 -14.76 -9.38 6.73
CA PRO A 28 -15.78 -8.34 7.01
C PRO A 28 -15.20 -6.93 7.04
N GLU A 29 -13.93 -6.76 7.35
CA GLU A 29 -13.27 -5.45 7.37
C GLU A 29 -13.27 -4.76 6.01
N SER A 30 -13.48 -5.50 4.93
CA SER A 30 -13.56 -4.92 3.59
C SER A 30 -14.69 -3.90 3.44
N ARG A 31 -15.66 -3.89 4.34
CA ARG A 31 -16.75 -2.91 4.32
C ARG A 31 -16.27 -1.51 4.68
N ASN A 32 -15.21 -1.42 5.48
CA ASN A 32 -14.73 -0.15 6.01
C ASN A 32 -13.37 0.28 5.47
N VAL A 33 -12.66 -0.62 4.81
CA VAL A 33 -11.32 -0.34 4.27
C VAL A 33 -11.39 -0.41 2.75
N LYS A 34 -11.13 0.70 2.11
CA LYS A 34 -11.16 0.80 0.65
C LYS A 34 -9.79 0.49 0.06
N ASN A 35 -9.80 0.00 -1.17
CA ASN A 35 -8.60 -0.11 -1.97
C ASN A 35 -8.23 1.30 -2.46
N GLU A 36 -7.19 1.88 -1.87
CA GLU A 36 -6.76 3.24 -2.20
C GLU A 36 -5.99 3.31 -3.52
N PHE A 37 -5.64 2.17 -4.09
CA PHE A 37 -4.96 2.09 -5.38
C PHE A 37 -5.91 1.86 -6.55
N GLU A 38 -7.21 1.89 -6.31
CA GLU A 38 -8.19 1.85 -7.38
C GLU A 38 -8.08 3.08 -8.29
N GLU A 39 -8.51 2.92 -9.53
CA GLU A 39 -8.59 4.03 -10.45
C GLU A 39 -9.50 5.12 -9.88
N GLY A 40 -9.01 6.35 -9.89
CA GLY A 40 -9.72 7.48 -9.29
C GLY A 40 -9.43 7.71 -7.82
N GLY A 41 -8.81 6.74 -7.12
CA GLY A 41 -8.35 6.92 -5.75
C GLY A 41 -7.05 7.71 -5.71
N VAL A 42 -6.76 8.30 -4.56
CA VAL A 42 -5.55 9.15 -4.41
C VAL A 42 -4.28 8.36 -4.72
N CYS A 43 -4.09 7.21 -4.11
CA CYS A 43 -2.88 6.41 -4.33
C CYS A 43 -2.82 5.86 -5.75
N GLY A 44 -3.97 5.48 -6.32
CA GLY A 44 -4.02 5.00 -7.69
C GLY A 44 -3.57 6.06 -8.69
N GLU A 45 -4.04 7.30 -8.49
CA GLU A 45 -3.66 8.40 -9.39
C GLU A 45 -2.20 8.79 -9.22
N LEU A 46 -1.69 8.81 -8.00
CA LEU A 46 -0.27 9.11 -7.75
C LEU A 46 0.62 8.01 -8.33
N TYR A 47 0.25 6.75 -8.14
CA TYR A 47 1.04 5.64 -8.67
C TYR A 47 1.04 5.63 -10.20
N LYS A 48 -0.05 6.06 -10.81
CA LYS A 48 -0.12 6.21 -12.26
C LYS A 48 0.92 7.19 -12.77
N GLU A 49 1.14 8.31 -12.05
CA GLU A 49 2.17 9.27 -12.40
C GLU A 49 3.58 8.67 -12.27
N VAL A 50 3.79 7.86 -11.23
CA VAL A 50 5.07 7.13 -11.07
C VAL A 50 5.29 6.19 -12.25
N PHE A 51 4.27 5.45 -12.63
CA PHE A 51 4.35 4.51 -13.74
C PHE A 51 4.68 5.22 -15.06
N GLU A 52 4.05 6.36 -15.31
CA GLU A 52 4.30 7.13 -16.52
C GLU A 52 5.71 7.72 -16.54
N ALA A 53 6.21 8.18 -15.39
CA ALA A 53 7.58 8.66 -15.28
C ALA A 53 8.58 7.54 -15.56
N ASN A 54 8.33 6.35 -15.02
CA ASN A 54 9.17 5.18 -15.28
C ASN A 54 9.18 4.85 -16.78
N ARG A 55 8.03 4.90 -17.43
CA ARG A 55 7.93 4.65 -18.86
C ARG A 55 8.78 5.64 -19.66
N ARG A 56 8.74 6.92 -19.30
CA ARG A 56 9.54 7.94 -19.97
C ARG A 56 11.04 7.71 -19.80
N ILE A 57 11.46 7.30 -18.61
CA ILE A 57 12.88 6.99 -18.35
C ILE A 57 13.33 5.81 -19.23
N CYS A 58 12.53 4.75 -19.27
CA CYS A 58 12.83 3.58 -20.07
C CYS A 58 12.91 3.93 -21.56
N GLU A 59 12.00 4.76 -22.03
CA GLU A 59 12.02 5.22 -23.44
C GLU A 59 13.30 6.00 -23.75
N ARG A 60 13.72 6.89 -22.85
CA ARG A 60 14.94 7.68 -23.05
C ARG A 60 16.19 6.81 -23.14
N PHE A 61 16.23 5.72 -22.39
CA PHE A 61 17.37 4.80 -22.39
C PHE A 61 17.20 3.66 -23.40
N GLY A 62 16.05 3.57 -24.07
CA GLY A 62 15.81 2.52 -25.04
C GLY A 62 15.75 1.13 -24.45
N VAL A 63 15.25 0.99 -23.22
CA VAL A 63 15.14 -0.30 -22.53
C VAL A 63 13.69 -0.58 -22.15
N PRO A 64 13.28 -1.86 -22.08
CA PRO A 64 11.93 -2.18 -21.66
C PRO A 64 11.74 -2.00 -20.15
N GLU A 65 12.80 -2.13 -19.37
CA GLU A 65 12.80 -2.02 -17.92
C GLU A 65 14.11 -1.45 -17.43
N ASP A 66 14.08 -0.72 -16.32
CA ASP A 66 15.27 -0.21 -15.68
C ASP A 66 15.29 -0.74 -14.24
N LYS A 67 16.31 -1.54 -13.92
CA LYS A 67 16.42 -2.17 -12.60
C LYS A 67 16.52 -1.18 -11.46
N ASP A 68 17.21 -0.07 -11.67
CA ASP A 68 17.39 0.92 -10.61
C ASP A 68 16.07 1.64 -10.31
N VAL A 69 15.30 1.96 -11.34
CA VAL A 69 13.98 2.55 -11.14
C VAL A 69 13.07 1.58 -10.38
N GLU A 70 13.11 0.30 -10.74
CA GLU A 70 12.31 -0.72 -10.04
C GLU A 70 12.73 -0.86 -8.57
N ILE A 71 14.01 -0.79 -8.29
CA ILE A 71 14.52 -0.82 -6.91
C ILE A 71 14.01 0.39 -6.14
N ILE A 72 14.09 1.58 -6.72
CA ILE A 72 13.61 2.81 -6.08
C ILE A 72 12.14 2.68 -5.73
N ILE A 73 11.31 2.26 -6.68
CA ILE A 73 9.86 2.12 -6.47
C ILE A 73 9.60 1.08 -5.38
N SER A 74 10.24 -0.08 -5.47
CA SER A 74 10.05 -1.17 -4.52
C SER A 74 10.43 -0.76 -3.11
N LYS A 75 11.56 -0.07 -2.95
CA LYS A 75 12.02 0.35 -1.62
C LYS A 75 11.12 1.42 -1.02
N LEU A 76 10.63 2.35 -1.85
CA LEU A 76 9.70 3.36 -1.37
C LEU A 76 8.37 2.73 -0.93
N LEU A 77 7.89 1.72 -1.64
CA LEU A 77 6.70 0.98 -1.23
C LEU A 77 6.91 0.24 0.09
N GLN A 78 8.10 -0.34 0.28
CA GLN A 78 8.43 -1.01 1.55
C GLN A 78 8.49 -0.02 2.71
N ILE A 79 9.05 1.17 2.49
CA ILE A 79 9.06 2.23 3.49
C ILE A 79 7.63 2.60 3.86
N GLY A 80 6.77 2.77 2.85
CA GLY A 80 5.37 3.10 3.09
C GLY A 80 4.65 2.04 3.90
N GLU A 81 4.90 0.77 3.60
CA GLU A 81 4.30 -0.33 4.37
C GLU A 81 4.75 -0.27 5.83
N TYR A 82 6.05 -0.09 6.06
CA TYR A 82 6.58 0.02 7.42
C TYR A 82 5.94 1.19 8.16
N GLU A 83 5.85 2.34 7.51
CA GLU A 83 5.24 3.52 8.11
C GLU A 83 3.77 3.31 8.44
N CYS A 84 3.03 2.61 7.57
CA CYS A 84 1.62 2.30 7.84
C CYS A 84 1.48 1.42 9.08
N MET A 85 2.35 0.41 9.24
CA MET A 85 2.32 -0.45 10.40
C MET A 85 2.63 0.33 11.68
N LYS A 86 3.62 1.22 11.63
CA LYS A 86 3.96 2.08 12.76
C LYS A 86 2.86 3.06 13.10
N MET A 87 2.25 3.66 12.10
CA MET A 87 1.15 4.59 12.32
C MET A 87 -0.02 3.89 12.99
N TYR A 88 -0.33 2.66 12.58
CA TYR A 88 -1.36 1.86 13.23
C TYR A 88 -1.04 1.65 14.71
N ASP A 89 0.21 1.28 15.01
CA ASP A 89 0.63 1.04 16.38
C ASP A 89 0.51 2.30 17.24
N TYR A 90 0.95 3.43 16.71
CA TYR A 90 0.83 4.71 17.42
C TYR A 90 -0.64 5.11 17.61
N GLY A 91 -1.47 4.92 16.58
CA GLY A 91 -2.90 5.19 16.69
C GLY A 91 -3.54 4.38 17.78
N ALA A 92 -3.22 3.10 17.88
CA ALA A 92 -3.73 2.21 18.92
C ALA A 92 -3.25 2.66 20.30
N LEU A 93 -1.96 3.03 20.40
CA LEU A 93 -1.37 3.49 21.65
C LEU A 93 -2.05 4.75 22.17
N PHE A 94 -2.19 5.77 21.32
CA PHE A 94 -2.76 7.04 21.74
C PHE A 94 -4.27 6.98 21.91
N SER A 95 -4.96 6.16 21.15
CA SER A 95 -6.38 5.93 21.34
C SER A 95 -6.66 5.29 22.69
N LYS A 96 -5.81 4.36 23.12
CA LYS A 96 -5.93 3.67 24.40
C LYS A 96 -5.74 4.61 25.57
N ASN A 97 -4.86 5.61 25.43
CA ASN A 97 -4.54 6.59 26.46
C ASN A 97 -5.38 7.86 26.37
N SER A 98 -6.17 7.99 25.35
CA SER A 98 -7.03 9.14 25.14
C SER A 98 -8.32 8.96 25.96
N LYS A 99 -8.62 9.91 26.77
CA LYS A 99 -9.83 9.90 27.62
C LYS A 99 -10.64 11.14 27.39
#